data_9ce2707ca95bda5244560a8ed159423a
#
_entry.id   9ce2707ca95bda5244560a8ed159423a
#
_cell.length_a   1.000
_cell.length_b   1.000
_cell.length_c   1.000
_cell.angle_alpha   90.00
_cell.angle_beta   90.00
_cell.angle_gamma   90.00
#
_symmetry.space_group_name_H-M   'P 1'
#
loop_
_entity.id
_entity.type
_entity.pdbx_description
1 polymer ?
#
loop_
_entity_poly.entity_id
_entity_poly.type
_entity_poly.pdbx_seq_one_letter_code
_entity_poly.pdbx_strand_id
1 'polypeptide(L)'
;VPAVLFSPLGGILADRGNKRNIMAGLDFLASLGVLLAALFMRESNSLAVICMLLLFESVLGAFETPTVQSCIPFMQTGENLVRANAVVMQINALSAFFSPILGSLVYTAFGLKPVMYAGVVCFFFTACFECLIKVKSPEYDKQEGKNPLLLVKKDFLDSLRLITRERPAILKIFCVTGVIMLLIQGVSAVGFPYIIRNVLGLSSIYYGFSESAVGLAAIAGGILAGLGASRINGNNIYLLIGALGFFLIPPGISFLLSGNPYIRYGTLVVFYVLIQLAACGFSIFATSFIQRLTPGNMIGKISSYSSSFSQCIQPLGQIFYGFLFDCFSGGTAWILICTGILMGGFGLMVKGFFEKMEKEFTEN
;
A
#
# COMPACT_ATOMS: atom_id res chain seq x y z
N VAL A 1 4.52 -6.13 -9.46
CA VAL A 1 4.10 -6.90 -10.65
C VAL A 1 3.81 -8.37 -10.29
N PRO A 2 4.72 -9.15 -9.64
CA PRO A 2 4.43 -10.56 -9.32
C PRO A 2 3.16 -10.73 -8.50
N ALA A 3 2.94 -9.90 -7.48
CA ALA A 3 1.75 -9.97 -6.63
C ALA A 3 0.44 -9.90 -7.43
N VAL A 4 0.36 -9.03 -8.44
CA VAL A 4 -0.84 -8.88 -9.27
C VAL A 4 -1.08 -10.11 -10.14
N LEU A 5 0.00 -10.68 -10.71
CA LEU A 5 -0.10 -11.87 -11.58
C LEU A 5 -0.49 -13.12 -10.80
N PHE A 6 0.06 -13.28 -9.60
CA PHE A 6 -0.15 -14.49 -8.78
C PHE A 6 -1.30 -14.39 -7.78
N SER A 7 -1.82 -13.19 -7.47
CA SER A 7 -2.92 -12.99 -6.51
C SER A 7 -4.19 -13.79 -6.85
N PRO A 8 -4.65 -13.91 -8.12
CA PRO A 8 -5.79 -14.76 -8.44
C PRO A 8 -5.55 -16.26 -8.15
N LEU A 9 -4.31 -16.73 -8.36
CA LEU A 9 -3.91 -18.10 -8.03
C LEU A 9 -3.82 -18.28 -6.50
N GLY A 10 -3.34 -17.26 -5.79
CA GLY A 10 -3.32 -17.22 -4.33
C GLY A 10 -4.72 -17.35 -3.72
N GLY A 11 -5.71 -16.63 -4.25
CA GLY A 11 -7.10 -16.76 -3.84
C GLY A 11 -7.66 -18.17 -4.04
N ILE A 12 -7.42 -18.79 -5.20
CA ILE A 12 -7.85 -20.16 -5.49
C ILE A 12 -7.19 -21.16 -4.54
N LEU A 13 -5.89 -21.00 -4.27
CA LEU A 13 -5.16 -21.87 -3.35
C LEU A 13 -5.66 -21.70 -1.91
N ALA A 14 -5.91 -20.46 -1.49
CA ALA A 14 -6.47 -20.12 -0.17
C ALA A 14 -7.85 -20.75 0.05
N ASP A 15 -8.69 -20.77 -0.99
CA ASP A 15 -10.05 -21.34 -0.90
C ASP A 15 -10.06 -22.87 -0.84
N ARG A 16 -9.12 -23.52 -1.55
CA ARG A 16 -9.11 -24.97 -1.72
C ARG A 16 -8.15 -25.73 -0.81
N GLY A 17 -7.12 -25.06 -0.30
CA GLY A 17 -6.07 -25.69 0.47
C GLY A 17 -6.28 -25.62 1.98
N ASN A 18 -5.47 -26.38 2.70
CA ASN A 18 -5.36 -26.25 4.15
C ASN A 18 -4.62 -24.95 4.49
N LYS A 19 -5.39 -23.94 4.94
CA LYS A 19 -4.88 -22.58 5.18
C LYS A 19 -3.67 -22.56 6.11
N ARG A 20 -3.70 -23.35 7.19
CA ARG A 20 -2.58 -23.48 8.14
C ARG A 20 -1.30 -23.96 7.44
N ASN A 21 -1.40 -25.04 6.65
CA ASN A 21 -0.23 -25.63 5.98
C ASN A 21 0.30 -24.70 4.88
N ILE A 22 -0.58 -23.94 4.22
CA ILE A 22 -0.18 -22.95 3.22
C ILE A 22 0.59 -21.82 3.90
N MET A 23 0.05 -21.21 4.96
CA MET A 23 0.71 -20.12 5.68
C MET A 23 2.06 -20.56 6.23
N ALA A 24 2.10 -21.64 7.03
CA ALA A 24 3.34 -22.16 7.61
C ALA A 24 4.38 -22.54 6.53
N GLY A 25 3.93 -23.08 5.40
CA GLY A 25 4.82 -23.40 4.27
C GLY A 25 5.39 -22.15 3.59
N LEU A 26 4.58 -21.09 3.43
CA LEU A 26 5.02 -19.82 2.84
C LEU A 26 6.02 -19.09 3.75
N ASP A 27 5.76 -19.01 5.05
CA ASP A 27 6.67 -18.41 6.02
C ASP A 27 7.99 -19.20 6.15
N PHE A 28 7.92 -20.53 6.11
CA PHE A 28 9.12 -21.36 6.07
C PHE A 28 9.94 -21.11 4.79
N LEU A 29 9.29 -20.98 3.63
CA LEU A 29 9.95 -20.64 2.37
C LEU A 29 10.53 -19.22 2.42
N ALA A 30 9.83 -18.24 3.02
CA ALA A 30 10.35 -16.89 3.22
C ALA A 30 11.61 -16.92 4.10
N SER A 31 11.57 -17.62 5.25
CA SER A 31 12.74 -17.81 6.10
C SER A 31 13.93 -18.39 5.33
N LEU A 32 13.71 -19.44 4.55
CA LEU A 32 14.76 -20.08 3.73
C LEU A 32 15.28 -19.13 2.65
N GLY A 33 14.40 -18.39 1.98
CA GLY A 33 14.75 -17.40 0.96
C GLY A 33 15.65 -16.28 1.51
N VAL A 34 15.26 -15.71 2.66
CA VAL A 34 16.07 -14.67 3.34
C VAL A 34 17.40 -15.24 3.81
N LEU A 35 17.42 -16.48 4.35
CA LEU A 35 18.66 -17.15 4.78
C LEU A 35 19.63 -17.34 3.60
N LEU A 36 19.14 -17.87 2.48
CA LEU A 36 19.94 -18.05 1.28
C LEU A 36 20.48 -16.72 0.76
N ALA A 37 19.63 -15.69 0.72
CA ALA A 37 20.05 -14.36 0.32
C ALA A 37 21.16 -13.81 1.25
N ALA A 38 21.03 -13.96 2.58
CA ALA A 38 22.04 -13.51 3.55
C ALA A 38 23.38 -14.26 3.39
N LEU A 39 23.34 -15.57 3.10
CA LEU A 39 24.54 -16.39 2.90
C LEU A 39 25.26 -16.09 1.57
N PHE A 40 24.51 -15.90 0.48
CA PHE A 40 25.08 -15.65 -0.85
C PHE A 40 25.38 -14.17 -1.12
N MET A 41 24.92 -13.26 -0.28
CA MET A 41 25.17 -11.84 -0.42
C MET A 41 26.63 -11.47 -0.22
N ARG A 42 27.22 -10.83 -1.24
CA ARG A 42 28.56 -10.24 -1.24
C ARG A 42 28.43 -8.77 -1.68
N GLU A 43 29.44 -7.97 -1.43
CA GLU A 43 29.44 -6.55 -1.85
C GLU A 43 29.22 -6.39 -3.37
N SER A 44 29.82 -7.28 -4.16
CA SER A 44 29.73 -7.26 -5.63
C SER A 44 28.37 -7.65 -6.21
N ASN A 45 27.52 -8.39 -5.47
CA ASN A 45 26.25 -8.90 -5.97
C ASN A 45 25.05 -8.50 -5.09
N SER A 46 25.24 -7.62 -4.11
CA SER A 46 24.22 -7.27 -3.11
C SER A 46 22.91 -6.77 -3.75
N LEU A 47 23.00 -5.91 -4.77
CA LEU A 47 21.83 -5.38 -5.46
C LEU A 47 21.03 -6.50 -6.15
N ALA A 48 21.69 -7.39 -6.87
CA ALA A 48 21.03 -8.50 -7.57
C ALA A 48 20.35 -9.45 -6.58
N VAL A 49 21.04 -9.80 -5.48
CA VAL A 49 20.51 -10.70 -4.43
C VAL A 49 19.28 -10.05 -3.76
N ILE A 50 19.33 -8.75 -3.43
CA ILE A 50 18.19 -8.04 -2.84
C ILE A 50 17.01 -7.99 -3.82
N CYS A 51 17.25 -7.67 -5.09
CA CYS A 51 16.19 -7.66 -6.10
C CYS A 51 15.54 -9.03 -6.27
N MET A 52 16.32 -10.09 -6.30
CA MET A 52 15.79 -11.46 -6.39
C MET A 52 15.00 -11.83 -5.13
N LEU A 53 15.48 -11.47 -3.94
CA LEU A 53 14.78 -11.69 -2.68
C LEU A 53 13.42 -10.94 -2.66
N LEU A 54 13.39 -9.67 -3.04
CA LEU A 54 12.16 -8.88 -3.09
C LEU A 54 11.15 -9.45 -4.10
N LEU A 55 11.62 -9.94 -5.25
CA LEU A 55 10.76 -10.63 -6.21
C LEU A 55 10.18 -11.92 -5.61
N PHE A 56 11.00 -12.70 -4.95
CA PHE A 56 10.60 -13.95 -4.29
C PHE A 56 9.56 -13.68 -3.19
N GLU A 57 9.83 -12.74 -2.28
CA GLU A 57 8.90 -12.31 -1.22
C GLU A 57 7.58 -11.76 -1.80
N SER A 58 7.65 -11.00 -2.90
CA SER A 58 6.44 -10.49 -3.59
C SER A 58 5.57 -11.62 -4.15
N VAL A 59 6.17 -12.73 -4.60
CA VAL A 59 5.44 -13.92 -5.03
C VAL A 59 4.80 -14.62 -3.82
N LEU A 60 5.55 -14.84 -2.74
CA LEU A 60 5.01 -15.47 -1.52
C LEU A 60 3.85 -14.66 -0.94
N GLY A 61 3.98 -13.34 -0.83
CA GLY A 61 2.95 -12.45 -0.34
C GLY A 61 1.66 -12.46 -1.17
N ALA A 62 1.75 -12.77 -2.48
CA ALA A 62 0.57 -12.93 -3.33
C ALA A 62 -0.31 -14.14 -2.93
N PHE A 63 0.28 -15.14 -2.30
CA PHE A 63 -0.43 -16.32 -1.78
C PHE A 63 -0.78 -16.16 -0.29
N GLU A 64 0.09 -15.54 0.49
CA GLU A 64 -0.06 -15.37 1.93
C GLU A 64 -1.24 -14.45 2.28
N THR A 65 -1.30 -13.25 1.71
CA THR A 65 -2.33 -12.26 2.01
C THR A 65 -3.77 -12.80 1.88
N PRO A 66 -4.18 -13.43 0.76
CA PRO A 66 -5.53 -13.98 0.64
C PRO A 66 -5.74 -15.18 1.58
N THR A 67 -4.69 -15.96 1.88
CA THR A 67 -4.79 -17.11 2.79
C THR A 67 -5.05 -16.63 4.22
N VAL A 68 -4.30 -15.65 4.72
CA VAL A 68 -4.50 -15.05 6.04
C VAL A 68 -5.90 -14.45 6.16
N GLN A 69 -6.30 -13.62 5.19
CA GLN A 69 -7.63 -12.99 5.18
C GLN A 69 -8.77 -14.02 5.18
N SER A 70 -8.61 -15.10 4.43
CA SER A 70 -9.60 -16.18 4.38
C SER A 70 -9.60 -17.05 5.63
N CYS A 71 -8.52 -17.06 6.43
CA CYS A 71 -8.40 -17.85 7.65
C CYS A 71 -9.24 -17.27 8.80
N ILE A 72 -9.34 -15.95 8.92
CA ILE A 72 -10.01 -15.25 10.03
C ILE A 72 -11.47 -15.71 10.23
N PRO A 73 -12.33 -15.79 9.20
CA PRO A 73 -13.71 -16.25 9.33
C PRO A 73 -13.86 -17.70 9.77
N PHE A 74 -12.84 -18.54 9.55
CA PHE A 74 -12.83 -19.94 10.02
C PHE A 74 -12.42 -20.08 11.49
N MET A 75 -11.73 -19.07 12.01
CA MET A 75 -11.31 -19.04 13.42
C MET A 75 -12.35 -18.38 14.33
N GLN A 76 -13.07 -17.38 13.81
CA GLN A 76 -14.02 -16.58 14.60
C GLN A 76 -15.28 -16.29 13.80
N THR A 77 -16.43 -16.26 14.50
CA THR A 77 -17.75 -15.99 13.92
C THR A 77 -18.49 -14.91 14.70
N GLY A 78 -19.53 -14.34 14.11
CA GLY A 78 -20.39 -13.33 14.75
C GLY A 78 -19.61 -12.08 15.20
N GLU A 79 -19.88 -11.60 16.40
CA GLU A 79 -19.20 -10.42 16.96
C GLU A 79 -17.68 -10.60 17.14
N ASN A 80 -17.23 -11.82 17.38
CA ASN A 80 -15.81 -12.13 17.55
C ASN A 80 -15.04 -11.98 16.23
N LEU A 81 -15.68 -12.13 15.07
CA LEU A 81 -15.08 -11.88 13.77
C LEU A 81 -14.70 -10.39 13.61
N VAL A 82 -15.59 -9.49 14.04
CA VAL A 82 -15.32 -8.04 14.01
C VAL A 82 -14.15 -7.71 14.94
N ARG A 83 -14.11 -8.29 16.13
CA ARG A 83 -13.00 -8.10 17.09
C ARG A 83 -11.68 -8.64 16.53
N ALA A 84 -11.69 -9.82 15.90
CA ALA A 84 -10.49 -10.41 15.29
C ALA A 84 -9.93 -9.52 14.17
N ASN A 85 -10.78 -9.02 13.28
CA ASN A 85 -10.37 -8.07 12.25
C ASN A 85 -9.81 -6.77 12.85
N ALA A 86 -10.42 -6.25 13.93
CA ALA A 86 -9.91 -5.06 14.61
C ALA A 86 -8.52 -5.30 15.21
N VAL A 87 -8.25 -6.48 15.80
CA VAL A 87 -6.93 -6.85 16.31
C VAL A 87 -5.90 -6.91 15.18
N VAL A 88 -6.23 -7.52 14.04
CA VAL A 88 -5.34 -7.55 12.86
C VAL A 88 -5.01 -6.13 12.39
N MET A 89 -6.01 -5.25 12.32
CA MET A 89 -5.78 -3.84 11.95
C MET A 89 -4.87 -3.12 12.96
N GLN A 90 -5.06 -3.36 14.26
CA GLN A 90 -4.21 -2.77 15.30
C GLN A 90 -2.76 -3.28 15.20
N ILE A 91 -2.55 -4.58 14.95
CA ILE A 91 -1.20 -5.14 14.76
C ILE A 91 -0.54 -4.52 13.52
N ASN A 92 -1.25 -4.39 12.41
CA ASN A 92 -0.74 -3.74 11.20
C ASN A 92 -0.35 -2.27 11.47
N ALA A 93 -1.16 -1.54 12.22
CA ALA A 93 -0.87 -0.15 12.59
C ALA A 93 0.37 -0.04 13.49
N LEU A 94 0.48 -0.91 14.51
CA LEU A 94 1.66 -0.99 15.38
C LEU A 94 2.92 -1.37 14.58
N SER A 95 2.81 -2.32 13.67
CA SER A 95 3.90 -2.72 12.78
C SER A 95 4.35 -1.56 11.89
N ALA A 96 3.43 -0.84 11.28
CA ALA A 96 3.74 0.33 10.46
C ALA A 96 4.46 1.44 11.25
N PHE A 97 4.19 1.54 12.55
CA PHE A 97 4.87 2.49 13.42
C PHE A 97 6.25 2.01 13.90
N PHE A 98 6.34 0.79 14.42
CA PHE A 98 7.57 0.31 15.07
C PHE A 98 8.61 -0.23 14.08
N SER A 99 8.19 -0.89 12.98
CA SER A 99 9.11 -1.56 12.06
C SER A 99 10.16 -0.64 11.45
N PRO A 100 9.84 0.60 10.99
CA PRO A 100 10.85 1.48 10.42
C PRO A 100 11.90 1.94 11.45
N ILE A 101 11.48 2.20 12.69
CA ILE A 101 12.41 2.57 13.78
C ILE A 101 13.34 1.41 14.09
N LEU A 102 12.77 0.23 14.38
CA LEU A 102 13.54 -0.96 14.74
C LEU A 102 14.49 -1.38 13.61
N GLY A 103 13.97 -1.41 12.37
CA GLY A 103 14.75 -1.75 11.20
C GLY A 103 15.91 -0.79 10.98
N SER A 104 15.67 0.54 11.08
CA SER A 104 16.72 1.54 10.89
C SER A 104 17.78 1.53 12.01
N LEU A 105 17.38 1.28 13.26
CA LEU A 105 18.29 1.17 14.39
C LEU A 105 19.21 -0.06 14.24
N VAL A 106 18.63 -1.24 13.98
CA VAL A 106 19.40 -2.48 13.79
C VAL A 106 20.30 -2.35 12.57
N TYR A 107 19.79 -1.81 11.46
CA TYR A 107 20.58 -1.58 10.26
C TYR A 107 21.77 -0.64 10.51
N THR A 108 21.56 0.46 11.23
CA THR A 108 22.61 1.46 11.51
C THR A 108 23.66 0.91 12.49
N ALA A 109 23.25 0.11 13.48
CA ALA A 109 24.14 -0.44 14.48
C ALA A 109 24.96 -1.64 13.98
N PHE A 110 24.36 -2.51 13.18
CA PHE A 110 24.90 -3.83 12.85
C PHE A 110 25.00 -4.10 11.33
N GLY A 111 24.44 -3.24 10.48
CA GLY A 111 24.40 -3.39 9.04
C GLY A 111 23.30 -4.35 8.55
N LEU A 112 23.31 -4.67 7.26
CA LEU A 112 22.22 -5.37 6.57
C LEU A 112 22.12 -6.86 6.94
N LYS A 113 23.26 -7.58 7.03
CA LYS A 113 23.25 -9.03 7.30
C LYS A 113 22.56 -9.41 8.62
N PRO A 114 22.84 -8.76 9.76
CA PRO A 114 22.11 -9.03 11.00
C PRO A 114 20.61 -8.76 10.92
N VAL A 115 20.18 -7.74 10.15
CA VAL A 115 18.75 -7.50 9.88
C VAL A 115 18.14 -8.70 9.14
N MET A 116 18.83 -9.23 8.13
CA MET A 116 18.36 -10.40 7.39
C MET A 116 18.29 -11.64 8.31
N TYR A 117 19.29 -11.89 9.15
CA TYR A 117 19.24 -13.00 10.12
C TYR A 117 18.11 -12.85 11.13
N ALA A 118 17.82 -11.63 11.59
CA ALA A 118 16.66 -11.37 12.44
C ALA A 118 15.35 -11.71 11.69
N GLY A 119 15.26 -11.35 10.40
CA GLY A 119 14.13 -11.72 9.54
C GLY A 119 13.96 -13.25 9.41
N VAL A 120 15.07 -14.01 9.19
CA VAL A 120 15.05 -15.48 9.16
C VAL A 120 14.43 -16.05 10.43
N VAL A 121 14.90 -15.55 11.59
CA VAL A 121 14.39 -16.00 12.89
C VAL A 121 12.91 -15.68 13.07
N CYS A 122 12.49 -14.46 12.70
CA CYS A 122 11.09 -14.06 12.78
C CYS A 122 10.19 -14.95 11.90
N PHE A 123 10.49 -15.11 10.62
CA PHE A 123 9.70 -15.96 9.71
C PHE A 123 9.67 -17.42 10.18
N PHE A 124 10.79 -17.95 10.64
CA PHE A 124 10.83 -19.31 11.17
C PHE A 124 9.92 -19.49 12.38
N PHE A 125 9.96 -18.55 13.35
CA PHE A 125 9.07 -18.60 14.50
C PHE A 125 7.62 -18.43 14.11
N THR A 126 7.29 -17.53 13.15
CA THR A 126 5.93 -17.37 12.64
C THR A 126 5.44 -18.68 12.05
N ALA A 127 6.23 -19.35 11.19
CA ALA A 127 5.89 -20.67 10.64
C ALA A 127 5.62 -21.71 11.73
N CYS A 128 6.44 -21.73 12.80
CA CYS A 128 6.23 -22.61 13.95
C CYS A 128 4.91 -22.30 14.68
N PHE A 129 4.61 -21.03 14.93
CA PHE A 129 3.36 -20.63 15.58
C PHE A 129 2.14 -20.95 14.71
N GLU A 130 2.22 -20.77 13.40
CA GLU A 130 1.18 -21.12 12.46
C GLU A 130 0.87 -22.63 12.44
N CYS A 131 1.87 -23.48 12.65
CA CYS A 131 1.67 -24.91 12.82
C CYS A 131 0.81 -25.26 14.05
N LEU A 132 0.75 -24.40 15.07
CA LEU A 132 -0.08 -24.58 16.26
C LEU A 132 -1.54 -24.15 16.05
N ILE A 133 -1.85 -23.42 14.99
CA ILE A 133 -3.19 -22.94 14.68
C ILE A 133 -4.09 -24.14 14.34
N LYS A 134 -5.21 -24.27 15.04
CA LYS A 134 -6.24 -25.27 14.75
C LYS A 134 -7.32 -24.64 13.89
N VAL A 135 -7.21 -24.79 12.56
CA VAL A 135 -8.26 -24.40 11.62
C VAL A 135 -8.99 -25.66 11.17
N LYS A 136 -10.30 -25.71 11.37
CA LYS A 136 -11.13 -26.73 10.73
C LYS A 136 -11.12 -26.42 9.24
N SER A 137 -10.41 -27.24 8.47
CA SER A 137 -10.52 -27.17 7.01
C SER A 137 -11.99 -27.42 6.64
N PRO A 138 -12.62 -26.58 5.82
CA PRO A 138 -13.92 -26.91 5.30
C PRO A 138 -13.80 -28.23 4.56
N GLU A 139 -14.72 -29.16 4.82
CA GLU A 139 -14.93 -30.28 3.92
C GLU A 139 -15.30 -29.65 2.58
N TYR A 140 -14.41 -29.80 1.62
CA TYR A 140 -14.58 -29.26 0.29
C TYR A 140 -15.74 -30.01 -0.37
N ASP A 141 -16.90 -29.35 -0.37
CA ASP A 141 -18.01 -29.82 -1.20
C ASP A 141 -17.52 -29.73 -2.65
N LYS A 142 -17.29 -30.89 -3.23
CA LYS A 142 -16.90 -31.08 -4.64
C LYS A 142 -18.05 -30.61 -5.54
N GLN A 143 -18.34 -29.31 -5.51
CA GLN A 143 -19.20 -28.74 -6.53
C GLN A 143 -18.50 -28.82 -7.87
N GLU A 144 -19.02 -29.78 -8.59
CA GLU A 144 -18.70 -30.27 -9.92
C GLU A 144 -18.24 -29.20 -10.93
N GLY A 145 -17.09 -29.48 -11.56
CA GLY A 145 -16.98 -29.40 -13.02
C GLY A 145 -16.83 -28.05 -13.69
N LYS A 146 -16.82 -26.91 -12.97
CA LYS A 146 -16.54 -25.62 -13.63
C LYS A 146 -15.07 -25.29 -13.55
N ASN A 147 -14.45 -25.18 -14.72
CA ASN A 147 -13.05 -24.77 -14.87
C ASN A 147 -12.83 -23.44 -14.11
N PRO A 148 -12.01 -23.39 -13.04
CA PRO A 148 -11.86 -22.20 -12.22
C PRO A 148 -11.39 -20.98 -13.04
N LEU A 149 -10.62 -21.21 -14.10
CA LEU A 149 -10.18 -20.16 -15.03
C LEU A 149 -11.34 -19.53 -15.82
N LEU A 150 -12.36 -20.32 -16.20
CA LEU A 150 -13.55 -19.81 -16.88
C LEU A 150 -14.42 -18.98 -15.93
N LEU A 151 -14.48 -19.35 -14.66
CA LEU A 151 -15.22 -18.59 -13.64
C LEU A 151 -14.54 -17.23 -13.39
N VAL A 152 -13.22 -17.23 -13.20
CA VAL A 152 -12.43 -16.00 -13.06
C VAL A 152 -12.58 -15.11 -14.29
N LYS A 153 -12.51 -15.68 -15.50
CA LYS A 153 -12.70 -14.91 -16.74
C LYS A 153 -14.09 -14.28 -16.83
N LYS A 154 -15.13 -15.01 -16.47
CA LYS A 154 -16.51 -14.51 -16.47
C LYS A 154 -16.66 -13.37 -15.44
N ASP A 155 -16.22 -13.59 -14.21
CA ASP A 155 -16.25 -12.60 -13.13
C ASP A 155 -15.49 -11.32 -13.48
N PHE A 156 -14.35 -11.46 -14.16
CA PHE A 156 -13.58 -10.34 -14.68
C PHE A 156 -14.36 -9.55 -15.74
N LEU A 157 -14.95 -10.24 -16.72
CA LEU A 157 -15.72 -9.60 -17.79
C LEU A 157 -16.96 -8.89 -17.24
N ASP A 158 -17.68 -9.50 -16.31
CA ASP A 158 -18.86 -8.91 -15.67
C ASP A 158 -18.47 -7.65 -14.86
N SER A 159 -17.35 -7.70 -14.13
CA SER A 159 -16.83 -6.55 -13.41
C SER A 159 -16.36 -5.44 -14.36
N LEU A 160 -15.67 -5.79 -15.43
CA LEU A 160 -15.24 -4.84 -16.45
C LEU A 160 -16.44 -4.16 -17.11
N ARG A 161 -17.49 -4.91 -17.42
CA ARG A 161 -18.74 -4.37 -17.98
C ARG A 161 -19.41 -3.38 -17.01
N LEU A 162 -19.48 -3.72 -15.71
CA LEU A 162 -20.01 -2.83 -14.68
C LEU A 162 -19.22 -1.52 -14.63
N ILE A 163 -17.89 -1.62 -14.55
CA ILE A 163 -16.99 -0.45 -14.40
C ILE A 163 -17.03 0.45 -15.64
N THR A 164 -17.08 -0.15 -16.86
CA THR A 164 -16.93 0.63 -18.11
C THR A 164 -18.25 1.11 -18.68
N ARG A 165 -19.34 0.32 -18.54
CA ARG A 165 -20.62 0.62 -19.20
C ARG A 165 -21.74 1.00 -18.24
N GLU A 166 -21.90 0.27 -17.13
CA GLU A 166 -23.05 0.44 -16.25
C GLU A 166 -22.80 1.55 -15.21
N ARG A 167 -21.57 1.65 -14.67
CA ARG A 167 -21.18 2.62 -13.65
C ARG A 167 -19.82 3.28 -13.96
N PRO A 168 -19.73 4.11 -15.01
CA PRO A 168 -18.47 4.72 -15.43
C PRO A 168 -17.85 5.65 -14.38
N ALA A 169 -18.61 6.07 -13.36
CA ALA A 169 -18.10 6.82 -12.22
C ALA A 169 -17.04 6.02 -11.44
N ILE A 170 -17.18 4.68 -11.33
CA ILE A 170 -16.19 3.81 -10.69
C ILE A 170 -14.85 3.88 -11.44
N LEU A 171 -14.88 3.80 -12.77
CA LEU A 171 -13.67 3.91 -13.60
C LEU A 171 -12.96 5.25 -13.39
N LYS A 172 -13.72 6.35 -13.32
CA LYS A 172 -13.16 7.68 -13.09
C LYS A 172 -12.49 7.78 -11.71
N ILE A 173 -13.11 7.19 -10.66
CA ILE A 173 -12.49 7.13 -9.33
C ILE A 173 -11.20 6.30 -9.38
N PHE A 174 -11.17 5.17 -10.11
CA PHE A 174 -9.95 4.39 -10.31
C PHE A 174 -8.86 5.21 -10.99
N CYS A 175 -9.20 5.97 -12.04
CA CYS A 175 -8.24 6.86 -12.71
C CYS A 175 -7.70 7.95 -11.77
N VAL A 176 -8.57 8.57 -10.96
CA VAL A 176 -8.14 9.57 -9.96
C VAL A 176 -7.19 8.95 -8.93
N THR A 177 -7.57 7.79 -8.39
CA THR A 177 -6.71 7.03 -7.46
C THR A 177 -5.38 6.65 -8.14
N GLY A 178 -5.42 6.23 -9.41
CA GLY A 178 -4.23 5.91 -10.19
C GLY A 178 -3.27 7.09 -10.34
N VAL A 179 -3.77 8.30 -10.62
CA VAL A 179 -2.94 9.51 -10.71
C VAL A 179 -2.31 9.82 -9.34
N ILE A 180 -3.06 9.69 -8.25
CA ILE A 180 -2.53 9.88 -6.90
C ILE A 180 -1.43 8.86 -6.59
N MET A 181 -1.64 7.57 -6.93
CA MET A 181 -0.64 6.52 -6.74
C MET A 181 0.61 6.76 -7.58
N LEU A 182 0.45 7.24 -8.82
CA LEU A 182 1.58 7.54 -9.70
C LEU A 182 2.39 8.74 -9.19
N LEU A 183 1.73 9.84 -8.86
CA LEU A 183 2.41 11.09 -8.50
C LEU A 183 2.84 11.11 -7.03
N ILE A 184 1.91 10.90 -6.10
CA ILE A 184 2.17 11.05 -4.66
C ILE A 184 2.90 9.85 -4.11
N GLN A 185 2.40 8.63 -4.33
CA GLN A 185 3.07 7.42 -3.85
C GLN A 185 4.39 7.16 -4.59
N GLY A 186 4.48 7.53 -5.89
CA GLY A 186 5.73 7.44 -6.63
C GLY A 186 6.82 8.32 -6.02
N VAL A 187 6.54 9.62 -5.79
CA VAL A 187 7.51 10.54 -5.16
C VAL A 187 7.79 10.18 -3.71
N SER A 188 6.78 9.70 -2.97
CA SER A 188 6.94 9.31 -1.56
C SER A 188 7.85 8.08 -1.41
N ALA A 189 7.59 7.03 -2.16
CA ALA A 189 8.30 5.76 -2.00
C ALA A 189 9.76 5.81 -2.47
N VAL A 190 10.09 6.66 -3.44
CA VAL A 190 11.45 6.79 -3.99
C VAL A 190 12.10 8.09 -3.53
N GLY A 191 11.40 9.22 -3.66
CA GLY A 191 11.95 10.54 -3.36
C GLY A 191 12.26 10.73 -1.88
N PHE A 192 11.37 10.30 -0.98
CA PHE A 192 11.54 10.49 0.45
C PHE A 192 12.83 9.84 1.01
N PRO A 193 13.10 8.54 0.81
CA PRO A 193 14.36 7.93 1.22
C PRO A 193 15.56 8.52 0.48
N TYR A 194 15.44 8.78 -0.83
CA TYR A 194 16.51 9.38 -1.63
C TYR A 194 16.91 10.77 -1.11
N ILE A 195 15.94 11.62 -0.83
CA ILE A 195 16.19 12.99 -0.32
C ILE A 195 16.89 12.92 1.03
N ILE A 196 16.40 12.12 1.97
CA ILE A 196 16.98 12.04 3.32
C ILE A 196 18.41 11.49 3.28
N ARG A 197 18.64 10.43 2.51
CA ARG A 197 19.92 9.71 2.51
C ARG A 197 20.95 10.32 1.56
N ASN A 198 20.56 10.64 0.33
CA ASN A 198 21.49 11.03 -0.72
C ASN A 198 21.62 12.55 -0.84
N VAL A 199 20.51 13.30 -0.73
CA VAL A 199 20.54 14.76 -0.90
C VAL A 199 20.92 15.47 0.41
N LEU A 200 20.33 15.06 1.54
CA LEU A 200 20.60 15.64 2.85
C LEU A 200 21.78 14.97 3.56
N GLY A 201 22.21 13.79 3.14
CA GLY A 201 23.33 13.04 3.74
C GLY A 201 23.04 12.56 5.18
N LEU A 202 21.79 12.49 5.59
CA LEU A 202 21.41 12.10 6.95
C LEU A 202 21.45 10.57 7.12
N SER A 203 21.64 10.11 8.36
CA SER A 203 21.70 8.68 8.69
C SER A 203 20.35 7.97 8.47
N SER A 204 20.36 6.65 8.37
CA SER A 204 19.15 5.83 8.24
C SER A 204 18.18 6.00 9.40
N ILE A 205 18.66 6.40 10.56
CA ILE A 205 17.85 6.69 11.75
C ILE A 205 16.83 7.79 11.47
N TYR A 206 17.25 8.88 10.80
CA TYR A 206 16.36 9.97 10.43
C TYR A 206 15.25 9.49 9.47
N TYR A 207 15.61 8.61 8.52
CA TYR A 207 14.61 7.99 7.65
C TYR A 207 13.61 7.13 8.45
N GLY A 208 14.10 6.27 9.34
CA GLY A 208 13.24 5.44 10.19
C GLY A 208 12.26 6.24 11.05
N PHE A 209 12.73 7.32 11.70
CA PHE A 209 11.86 8.22 12.46
C PHE A 209 10.83 8.93 11.58
N SER A 210 11.20 9.33 10.37
CA SER A 210 10.31 9.97 9.43
C SER A 210 9.19 9.02 8.98
N GLU A 211 9.54 7.79 8.60
CA GLU A 211 8.55 6.75 8.23
C GLU A 211 7.60 6.43 9.38
N SER A 212 8.13 6.39 10.61
CA SER A 212 7.28 6.16 11.78
C SER A 212 6.35 7.32 12.06
N ALA A 213 6.78 8.57 11.83
CA ALA A 213 5.91 9.74 11.92
C ALA A 213 4.79 9.69 10.88
N VAL A 214 5.09 9.25 9.64
CA VAL A 214 4.09 9.01 8.60
C VAL A 214 3.16 7.85 8.96
N GLY A 215 3.68 6.79 9.59
CA GLY A 215 2.87 5.68 10.13
C GLY A 215 1.89 6.14 11.20
N LEU A 216 2.33 6.99 12.15
CA LEU A 216 1.43 7.61 13.13
C LEU A 216 0.38 8.50 12.46
N ALA A 217 0.77 9.26 11.44
CA ALA A 217 -0.16 10.06 10.66
C ALA A 217 -1.22 9.20 9.95
N ALA A 218 -0.87 8.01 9.50
CA ALA A 218 -1.83 7.06 8.91
C ALA A 218 -2.89 6.63 9.93
N ILE A 219 -2.47 6.31 11.16
CA ILE A 219 -3.39 5.95 12.25
C ILE A 219 -4.29 7.15 12.60
N ALA A 220 -3.68 8.31 12.86
CA ALA A 220 -4.41 9.53 13.17
C ALA A 220 -5.36 9.95 12.03
N GLY A 221 -4.91 9.85 10.79
CA GLY A 221 -5.68 10.13 9.58
C GLY A 221 -6.90 9.23 9.43
N GLY A 222 -6.77 7.94 9.73
CA GLY A 222 -7.88 7.00 9.77
C GLY A 222 -8.94 7.39 10.80
N ILE A 223 -8.51 7.75 12.02
CA ILE A 223 -9.41 8.21 13.09
C ILE A 223 -10.09 9.53 12.72
N LEU A 224 -9.32 10.53 12.28
CA LEU A 224 -9.83 11.84 11.89
C LEU A 224 -10.80 11.76 10.71
N ALA A 225 -10.50 10.93 9.70
CA ALA A 225 -11.39 10.72 8.57
C ALA A 225 -12.67 9.97 8.98
N GLY A 226 -12.59 9.04 9.92
CA GLY A 226 -13.77 8.39 10.51
C GLY A 226 -14.65 9.38 11.26
N LEU A 227 -14.09 10.24 12.11
CA LEU A 227 -14.80 11.30 12.83
C LEU A 227 -15.32 12.38 11.92
N GLY A 228 -14.59 12.69 10.84
CA GLY A 228 -14.97 13.69 9.84
C GLY A 228 -15.78 13.15 8.66
N ALA A 229 -16.18 11.88 8.68
CA ALA A 229 -16.83 11.21 7.54
C ALA A 229 -18.10 11.94 7.06
N SER A 230 -18.85 12.56 7.97
CA SER A 230 -20.03 13.37 7.63
C SER A 230 -19.70 14.72 6.96
N ARG A 231 -18.45 15.18 7.05
CA ARG A 231 -18.00 16.47 6.49
C ARG A 231 -17.26 16.30 5.15
N ILE A 232 -16.81 15.08 4.84
CA ILE A 232 -16.11 14.77 3.58
C ILE A 232 -17.17 14.35 2.57
N ASN A 233 -17.56 15.27 1.70
CA ASN A 233 -18.56 15.07 0.64
C ASN A 233 -17.88 15.21 -0.72
N GLY A 234 -18.52 14.77 -1.80
CA GLY A 234 -18.04 14.96 -3.16
C GLY A 234 -17.68 16.40 -3.50
N ASN A 235 -18.40 17.36 -2.89
CA ASN A 235 -18.14 18.79 -3.07
C ASN A 235 -16.80 19.26 -2.48
N ASN A 236 -16.22 18.54 -1.50
CA ASN A 236 -14.99 18.95 -0.79
C ASN A 236 -13.80 18.05 -1.08
N ILE A 237 -14.00 16.91 -1.76
CA ILE A 237 -12.93 15.93 -1.99
C ILE A 237 -11.78 16.48 -2.83
N TYR A 238 -12.08 17.38 -3.79
CA TYR A 238 -11.07 18.05 -4.59
C TYR A 238 -10.07 18.86 -3.74
N LEU A 239 -10.51 19.37 -2.57
CA LEU A 239 -9.62 20.06 -1.63
C LEU A 239 -8.58 19.10 -1.02
N LEU A 240 -8.95 17.86 -0.71
CA LEU A 240 -8.00 16.86 -0.23
C LEU A 240 -6.98 16.50 -1.32
N ILE A 241 -7.45 16.35 -2.57
CA ILE A 241 -6.57 16.10 -3.71
C ILE A 241 -5.63 17.28 -3.94
N GLY A 242 -6.17 18.51 -3.89
CA GLY A 242 -5.38 19.75 -3.97
C GLY A 242 -4.37 19.90 -2.83
N ALA A 243 -4.75 19.51 -1.61
CA ALA A 243 -3.88 19.52 -0.45
C ALA A 243 -2.69 18.57 -0.58
N LEU A 244 -2.88 17.38 -1.19
CA LEU A 244 -1.76 16.48 -1.51
C LEU A 244 -0.68 17.17 -2.35
N GLY A 245 -1.10 17.95 -3.36
CA GLY A 245 -0.18 18.74 -4.18
C GLY A 245 0.40 19.94 -3.43
N PHE A 246 -0.45 20.71 -2.76
CA PHE A 246 -0.04 21.91 -2.03
C PHE A 246 1.04 21.60 -0.98
N PHE A 247 0.91 20.49 -0.25
CA PHE A 247 1.86 20.09 0.78
C PHE A 247 3.21 19.61 0.25
N LEU A 248 3.37 19.37 -1.04
CA LEU A 248 4.68 19.11 -1.66
C LEU A 248 5.48 20.39 -1.96
N ILE A 249 4.80 21.55 -2.09
CA ILE A 249 5.43 22.81 -2.49
C ILE A 249 6.36 23.36 -1.39
N PRO A 250 5.95 23.46 -0.11
CA PRO A 250 6.82 24.02 0.92
C PRO A 250 8.14 23.26 1.16
N PRO A 251 8.17 21.91 1.17
CA PRO A 251 9.45 21.19 1.14
C PRO A 251 10.31 21.58 -0.05
N GLY A 252 9.75 21.62 -1.26
CA GLY A 252 10.46 22.05 -2.47
C GLY A 252 11.08 23.46 -2.31
N ILE A 253 10.31 24.43 -1.80
CA ILE A 253 10.78 25.80 -1.52
C ILE A 253 11.89 25.79 -0.46
N SER A 254 11.80 24.94 0.56
CA SER A 254 12.84 24.86 1.59
C SER A 254 14.20 24.47 1.02
N PHE A 255 14.23 23.66 -0.06
CA PHE A 255 15.46 23.30 -0.76
C PHE A 255 16.07 24.47 -1.54
N LEU A 256 15.26 25.46 -1.95
CA LEU A 256 15.74 26.66 -2.62
C LEU A 256 16.25 27.72 -1.63
N LEU A 257 15.58 27.88 -0.49
CA LEU A 257 15.81 29.00 0.42
C LEU A 257 16.80 28.67 1.54
N SER A 258 16.84 27.46 2.04
CA SER A 258 17.66 27.08 3.19
C SER A 258 18.88 26.25 2.80
N GLY A 259 20.05 26.60 3.33
CA GLY A 259 21.26 25.75 3.26
C GLY A 259 21.35 24.70 4.36
N ASN A 260 20.51 24.80 5.41
CA ASN A 260 20.58 23.91 6.56
C ASN A 260 19.83 22.58 6.31
N PRO A 261 20.51 21.41 6.35
CA PRO A 261 19.89 20.12 6.09
C PRO A 261 18.79 19.76 7.11
N TYR A 262 18.91 20.20 8.36
CA TYR A 262 17.90 19.90 9.39
C TYR A 262 16.60 20.68 9.20
N ILE A 263 16.69 21.92 8.70
CA ILE A 263 15.47 22.71 8.35
C ILE A 263 14.76 22.06 7.17
N ARG A 264 15.50 21.65 6.12
CA ARG A 264 14.96 20.92 4.97
C ARG A 264 14.31 19.61 5.40
N TYR A 265 14.99 18.86 6.27
CA TYR A 265 14.48 17.62 6.83
C TYR A 265 13.19 17.84 7.63
N GLY A 266 13.17 18.78 8.58
CA GLY A 266 11.98 19.07 9.39
C GLY A 266 10.79 19.50 8.54
N THR A 267 11.01 20.38 7.55
CA THR A 267 9.98 20.80 6.60
C THR A 267 9.46 19.61 5.81
N LEU A 268 10.36 18.77 5.29
CA LEU A 268 9.99 17.57 4.54
C LEU A 268 9.08 16.64 5.36
N VAL A 269 9.49 16.28 6.58
CA VAL A 269 8.74 15.36 7.45
C VAL A 269 7.37 15.91 7.82
N VAL A 270 7.29 17.18 8.24
CA VAL A 270 6.02 17.80 8.63
C VAL A 270 5.01 17.77 7.49
N PHE A 271 5.44 18.15 6.28
CA PHE A 271 4.53 18.17 5.14
C PHE A 271 4.19 16.77 4.61
N TYR A 272 5.09 15.77 4.73
CA TYR A 272 4.74 14.38 4.43
C TYR A 272 3.72 13.79 5.40
N VAL A 273 3.79 14.14 6.69
CA VAL A 273 2.75 13.82 7.67
C VAL A 273 1.40 14.41 7.24
N LEU A 274 1.35 15.67 6.80
CA LEU A 274 0.13 16.30 6.30
C LEU A 274 -0.39 15.66 5.01
N ILE A 275 0.50 15.27 4.08
CA ILE A 275 0.14 14.51 2.88
C ILE A 275 -0.51 13.18 3.28
N GLN A 276 0.06 12.46 4.25
CA GLN A 276 -0.49 11.19 4.71
C GLN A 276 -1.88 11.34 5.31
N LEU A 277 -2.12 12.38 6.11
CA LEU A 277 -3.44 12.68 6.67
C LEU A 277 -4.47 12.95 5.57
N ALA A 278 -4.13 13.77 4.56
CA ALA A 278 -5.01 14.06 3.42
C ALA A 278 -5.25 12.80 2.56
N ALA A 279 -4.23 11.97 2.35
CA ALA A 279 -4.34 10.71 1.62
C ALA A 279 -5.28 9.71 2.30
N CYS A 280 -5.25 9.62 3.64
CA CYS A 280 -6.18 8.78 4.41
C CYS A 280 -7.63 9.26 4.20
N GLY A 281 -7.88 10.57 4.28
CA GLY A 281 -9.20 11.14 4.03
C GLY A 281 -9.72 10.82 2.63
N PHE A 282 -8.89 11.00 1.61
CA PHE A 282 -9.23 10.64 0.23
C PHE A 282 -9.51 9.14 0.07
N SER A 283 -8.66 8.28 0.63
CA SER A 283 -8.78 6.83 0.51
C SER A 283 -10.10 6.30 1.11
N ILE A 284 -10.48 6.79 2.29
CA ILE A 284 -11.75 6.42 2.95
C ILE A 284 -12.94 6.87 2.12
N PHE A 285 -12.91 8.11 1.60
CA PHE A 285 -13.94 8.62 0.72
C PHE A 285 -14.04 7.77 -0.57
N ALA A 286 -12.94 7.56 -1.27
CA ALA A 286 -12.92 6.81 -2.53
C ALA A 286 -13.46 5.38 -2.34
N THR A 287 -13.03 4.70 -1.27
CA THR A 287 -13.52 3.35 -0.94
C THR A 287 -15.02 3.36 -0.65
N SER A 288 -15.49 4.29 0.18
CA SER A 288 -16.92 4.41 0.53
C SER A 288 -17.78 4.70 -0.70
N PHE A 289 -17.27 5.53 -1.61
CA PHE A 289 -17.96 5.88 -2.84
C PHE A 289 -18.03 4.72 -3.82
N ILE A 290 -16.94 3.99 -4.00
CA ILE A 290 -16.92 2.76 -4.81
C ILE A 290 -17.93 1.75 -4.26
N GLN A 291 -17.98 1.57 -2.93
CA GLN A 291 -18.93 0.65 -2.28
C GLN A 291 -20.39 1.06 -2.49
N ARG A 292 -20.71 2.35 -2.43
CA ARG A 292 -22.08 2.88 -2.69
C ARG A 292 -22.50 2.67 -4.14
N LEU A 293 -21.57 2.82 -5.10
CA LEU A 293 -21.85 2.63 -6.54
C LEU A 293 -21.95 1.17 -6.96
N THR A 294 -21.46 0.24 -6.14
CA THR A 294 -21.33 -1.17 -6.47
C THR A 294 -22.46 -1.99 -5.87
N PRO A 295 -23.14 -2.85 -6.65
CA PRO A 295 -24.11 -3.81 -6.11
C PRO A 295 -23.48 -4.70 -5.02
N GLY A 296 -24.24 -5.02 -3.96
CA GLY A 296 -23.73 -5.73 -2.79
C GLY A 296 -23.02 -7.06 -3.09
N ASN A 297 -23.50 -7.80 -4.11
CA ASN A 297 -22.90 -9.07 -4.57
C ASN A 297 -21.59 -8.92 -5.36
N MET A 298 -21.18 -7.67 -5.71
CA MET A 298 -19.97 -7.38 -6.49
C MET A 298 -18.95 -6.51 -5.72
N ILE A 299 -19.28 -6.03 -4.51
CA ILE A 299 -18.41 -5.14 -3.73
C ILE A 299 -17.01 -5.73 -3.53
N GLY A 300 -16.90 -6.99 -3.13
CA GLY A 300 -15.61 -7.67 -2.93
C GLY A 300 -14.78 -7.73 -4.22
N LYS A 301 -15.42 -8.08 -5.35
CA LYS A 301 -14.76 -8.14 -6.66
C LYS A 301 -14.24 -6.77 -7.09
N ILE A 302 -15.09 -5.75 -7.05
CA ILE A 302 -14.72 -4.38 -7.45
C ILE A 302 -13.63 -3.80 -6.54
N SER A 303 -13.70 -4.03 -5.23
CA SER A 303 -12.65 -3.62 -4.28
C SER A 303 -11.31 -4.29 -4.57
N SER A 304 -11.32 -5.59 -4.91
CA SER A 304 -10.11 -6.32 -5.31
C SER A 304 -9.51 -5.76 -6.60
N TYR A 305 -10.34 -5.44 -7.61
CA TYR A 305 -9.85 -4.80 -8.84
C TYR A 305 -9.31 -3.39 -8.60
N SER A 306 -9.93 -2.61 -7.71
CA SER A 306 -9.42 -1.29 -7.29
C SER A 306 -8.03 -1.40 -6.67
N SER A 307 -7.85 -2.36 -5.77
CA SER A 307 -6.55 -2.61 -5.12
C SER A 307 -5.51 -3.09 -6.13
N SER A 308 -5.87 -4.01 -7.02
CA SER A 308 -4.96 -4.50 -8.07
C SER A 308 -4.55 -3.39 -9.03
N PHE A 309 -5.49 -2.54 -9.45
CA PHE A 309 -5.21 -1.39 -10.31
C PHE A 309 -4.22 -0.43 -9.65
N SER A 310 -4.44 -0.09 -8.38
CA SER A 310 -3.53 0.78 -7.62
C SER A 310 -2.14 0.16 -7.49
N GLN A 311 -2.04 -1.13 -7.20
CA GLN A 311 -0.77 -1.86 -7.11
C GLN A 311 -0.04 -1.98 -8.45
N CYS A 312 -0.74 -1.96 -9.59
CA CYS A 312 -0.11 -1.92 -10.90
C CYS A 312 0.48 -0.54 -11.23
N ILE A 313 -0.20 0.54 -10.83
CA ILE A 313 0.22 1.91 -11.15
C ILE A 313 1.36 2.39 -10.25
N GLN A 314 1.36 2.00 -8.99
CA GLN A 314 2.37 2.43 -8.02
C GLN A 314 3.82 2.19 -8.49
N PRO A 315 4.22 1.01 -9.01
CA PRO A 315 5.56 0.79 -9.54
C PRO A 315 5.91 1.69 -10.73
N LEU A 316 4.93 2.05 -11.57
CA LEU A 316 5.16 2.97 -12.68
C LEU A 316 5.56 4.36 -12.16
N GLY A 317 4.88 4.83 -11.11
CA GLY A 317 5.26 6.06 -10.42
C GLY A 317 6.67 5.97 -9.81
N GLN A 318 7.00 4.85 -9.16
CA GLN A 318 8.32 4.63 -8.57
C GLN A 318 9.44 4.65 -9.63
N ILE A 319 9.25 3.97 -10.75
CA ILE A 319 10.20 3.99 -11.87
C ILE A 319 10.35 5.40 -12.42
N PHE A 320 9.25 6.10 -12.65
CA PHE A 320 9.25 7.46 -13.16
C PHE A 320 10.02 8.41 -12.24
N TYR A 321 9.76 8.40 -10.94
CA TYR A 321 10.48 9.26 -10.01
C TYR A 321 11.91 8.81 -9.75
N GLY A 322 12.21 7.50 -9.78
CA GLY A 322 13.59 7.01 -9.76
C GLY A 322 14.40 7.61 -10.89
N PHE A 323 13.88 7.54 -12.12
CA PHE A 323 14.51 8.15 -13.30
C PHE A 323 14.65 9.68 -13.17
N LEU A 324 13.62 10.36 -12.66
CA LEU A 324 13.68 11.82 -12.46
C LEU A 324 14.78 12.24 -11.47
N PHE A 325 14.89 11.54 -10.33
CA PHE A 325 15.91 11.85 -9.34
C PHE A 325 17.33 11.53 -9.82
N ASP A 326 17.49 10.49 -10.64
CA ASP A 326 18.77 10.13 -11.25
C ASP A 326 19.19 11.14 -12.30
N CYS A 327 18.28 11.53 -13.21
CA CYS A 327 18.57 12.50 -14.27
C CYS A 327 18.77 13.93 -13.76
N PHE A 328 18.06 14.32 -12.71
CA PHE A 328 18.07 15.67 -12.14
C PHE A 328 18.57 15.66 -10.69
N SER A 329 19.78 15.16 -10.46
CA SER A 329 20.37 14.98 -9.12
C SER A 329 20.44 16.26 -8.27
N GLY A 330 20.44 17.44 -8.88
CA GLY A 330 20.32 18.74 -8.18
C GLY A 330 18.91 19.34 -8.22
N GLY A 331 17.97 18.69 -8.86
CA GLY A 331 16.61 19.20 -9.16
C GLY A 331 15.54 18.87 -8.11
N THR A 332 15.91 18.39 -6.92
CA THR A 332 14.95 17.96 -5.88
C THR A 332 13.86 19.00 -5.60
N ALA A 333 14.23 20.28 -5.49
CA ALA A 333 13.29 21.37 -5.28
C ALA A 333 12.22 21.42 -6.38
N TRP A 334 12.68 21.38 -7.63
CA TRP A 334 11.80 21.48 -8.79
C TRP A 334 10.94 20.24 -8.97
N ILE A 335 11.46 19.04 -8.69
CA ILE A 335 10.68 17.80 -8.74
C ILE A 335 9.51 17.89 -7.77
N LEU A 336 9.74 18.32 -6.52
CA LEU A 336 8.69 18.47 -5.52
C LEU A 336 7.67 19.56 -5.89
N ILE A 337 8.15 20.73 -6.32
CA ILE A 337 7.28 21.86 -6.69
C ILE A 337 6.43 21.50 -7.91
N CYS A 338 7.04 20.97 -8.98
CA CYS A 338 6.31 20.61 -10.20
C CYS A 338 5.28 19.52 -9.92
N THR A 339 5.64 18.47 -9.17
CA THR A 339 4.69 17.44 -8.74
C THR A 339 3.54 18.04 -7.94
N GLY A 340 3.85 18.97 -7.02
CA GLY A 340 2.86 19.67 -6.22
C GLY A 340 1.89 20.49 -7.08
N ILE A 341 2.40 21.24 -8.05
CA ILE A 341 1.59 22.04 -8.99
C ILE A 341 0.72 21.13 -9.87
N LEU A 342 1.30 20.06 -10.42
CA LEU A 342 0.57 19.10 -11.26
C LEU A 342 -0.58 18.44 -10.47
N MET A 343 -0.31 18.02 -9.24
CA MET A 343 -1.33 17.39 -8.39
C MET A 343 -2.40 18.38 -7.95
N GLY A 344 -2.02 19.62 -7.61
CA GLY A 344 -2.96 20.69 -7.28
C GLY A 344 -3.86 21.06 -8.46
N GLY A 345 -3.29 21.20 -9.67
CA GLY A 345 -4.03 21.41 -10.90
C GLY A 345 -4.98 20.26 -11.23
N PHE A 346 -4.52 19.01 -11.04
CA PHE A 346 -5.37 17.84 -11.19
C PHE A 346 -6.54 17.84 -10.22
N GLY A 347 -6.34 18.26 -8.95
CA GLY A 347 -7.42 18.43 -7.98
C GLY A 347 -8.50 19.39 -8.45
N LEU A 348 -8.12 20.53 -9.04
CA LEU A 348 -9.05 21.49 -9.63
C LEU A 348 -9.77 20.92 -10.85
N MET A 349 -9.07 20.18 -11.71
CA MET A 349 -9.65 19.55 -12.90
C MET A 349 -10.75 18.53 -12.56
N VAL A 350 -10.59 17.76 -11.50
CA VAL A 350 -11.57 16.74 -11.11
C VAL A 350 -12.72 17.27 -10.26
N LYS A 351 -12.67 18.56 -9.85
CA LYS A 351 -13.71 19.21 -9.04
C LYS A 351 -15.11 19.03 -9.62
N GLY A 352 -15.30 19.41 -10.87
CA GLY A 352 -16.62 19.34 -11.53
C GLY A 352 -17.15 17.89 -11.66
N PHE A 353 -16.27 16.90 -11.74
CA PHE A 353 -16.66 15.50 -11.74
C PHE A 353 -17.27 15.09 -10.39
N PHE A 354 -16.60 15.42 -9.28
CA PHE A 354 -17.08 15.05 -7.95
C PHE A 354 -18.33 15.81 -7.54
N GLU A 355 -18.44 17.10 -7.90
CA GLU A 355 -19.65 17.89 -7.66
C GLU A 355 -20.87 17.34 -8.40
N LYS A 356 -20.70 16.93 -9.68
CA LYS A 356 -21.78 16.32 -10.45
C LYS A 356 -22.20 14.99 -9.86
N MET A 357 -21.25 14.20 -9.44
CA MET A 357 -21.47 12.89 -8.85
C MET A 357 -22.23 13.00 -7.53
N GLU A 358 -21.92 13.99 -6.67
CA GLU A 358 -22.63 14.22 -5.41
C GLU A 358 -24.10 14.64 -5.65
N LYS A 359 -24.35 15.50 -6.64
CA LYS A 359 -25.72 15.90 -7.02
C LYS A 359 -26.57 14.71 -7.46
N GLU A 360 -26.03 13.83 -8.29
CA GLU A 360 -26.72 12.60 -8.72
C GLU A 360 -27.09 11.66 -7.54
N PHE A 361 -26.34 11.76 -6.41
CA PHE A 361 -26.63 10.97 -5.20
C PHE A 361 -27.64 11.62 -4.25
N THR A 362 -27.74 12.94 -4.25
CA THR A 362 -28.69 13.66 -3.38
C THR A 362 -30.08 13.73 -4.01
N GLU A 363 -30.19 13.49 -5.31
CA GLU A 363 -31.46 13.51 -6.07
C GLU A 363 -32.13 12.13 -6.16
N ASN A 364 -31.41 11.01 -5.85
CA ASN A 364 -31.92 9.66 -5.78
C ASN A 364 -32.05 9.16 -4.33
#